data_27acc93e4004bd5d74246cb803566669
#
_entry.id   27acc93e4004bd5d74246cb803566669
#
_cell.length_a   1.000
_cell.length_b   1.000
_cell.length_c   1.000
_cell.angle_alpha   90.00
_cell.angle_beta   90.00
_cell.angle_gamma   90.00
#
_symmetry.space_group_name_H-M   'P 1'
#
loop_
_entity.id
_entity.type
_entity.pdbx_description
1 polymer ?
#
loop_
_entity_poly.entity_id
_entity_poly.type
_entity_poly.pdbx_seq_one_letter_code
_entity_poly.pdbx_strand_id
1 'polypeptide(L)'
;MEEKNYLVSGMHCAGCAAKVERAVEGLEGVERVELNLLTGKMTVLFEKPDSPAMERIAPVVEKAGFRLADWKEEPLAGTEREERLEQEETGGSRLVWSILLLVPLMYLSMGPMWHWPVPEGSWGLWMNWWTQGILAGAVLWLNRHYLINGVRQLVALSPNMDSLIAIGSGSAFLYGLYLLVAGMWQGFSVEGMELYFESAAMIVTLISLGKYLERRSYRKTNAAVKGLVKLVPQEALVWHDGAERAVPLDEIRSGDLVVVKTGQRIPVDGMIEEGQA
;
A
#
# COMPACT_ATOMS: atom_id res chain seq x y z
N MET A 1 24.88 -11.02 19.63
CA MET A 1 23.92 -10.68 18.57
C MET A 1 22.64 -10.26 19.24
N GLU A 2 22.08 -9.11 18.91
CA GLU A 2 20.81 -8.63 19.45
C GLU A 2 19.84 -8.48 18.27
N GLU A 3 18.65 -9.07 18.43
CA GLU A 3 17.57 -8.98 17.44
C GLU A 3 16.59 -7.89 17.89
N LYS A 4 16.33 -6.90 17.01
CA LYS A 4 15.30 -5.86 17.25
C LYS A 4 14.29 -5.85 16.12
N ASN A 5 13.04 -5.74 16.52
CA ASN A 5 11.91 -5.73 15.62
C ASN A 5 11.35 -4.31 15.48
N TYR A 6 11.08 -3.89 14.25
CA TYR A 6 10.51 -2.58 13.91
C TYR A 6 9.33 -2.75 12.96
N LEU A 7 8.44 -1.77 12.95
CA LEU A 7 7.37 -1.67 11.97
C LEU A 7 7.73 -0.64 10.91
N VAL A 8 7.79 -1.05 9.65
CA VAL A 8 7.97 -0.15 8.51
C VAL A 8 6.65 0.01 7.77
N SER A 9 6.17 1.25 7.68
CA SER A 9 4.90 1.57 7.02
C SER A 9 5.12 2.36 5.71
N GLY A 10 4.16 2.23 4.78
CA GLY A 10 4.19 2.91 3.48
C GLY A 10 4.79 2.08 2.33
N MET A 11 5.15 0.83 2.57
CA MET A 11 5.63 -0.07 1.52
C MET A 11 4.47 -0.73 0.79
N HIS A 12 4.55 -0.73 -0.55
CA HIS A 12 3.50 -1.30 -1.40
C HIS A 12 4.03 -2.25 -2.49
N CYS A 13 5.35 -2.49 -2.51
CA CYS A 13 5.97 -3.35 -3.52
C CYS A 13 7.27 -3.99 -3.00
N ALA A 14 7.64 -5.16 -3.59
CA ALA A 14 8.88 -5.85 -3.25
C ALA A 14 10.13 -4.98 -3.46
N GLY A 15 10.14 -4.11 -4.48
CA GLY A 15 11.21 -3.16 -4.71
C GLY A 15 11.35 -2.11 -3.59
N CYS A 16 10.23 -1.75 -2.94
CA CYS A 16 10.22 -0.85 -1.79
C CYS A 16 10.87 -1.53 -0.58
N ALA A 17 10.54 -2.80 -0.33
CA ALA A 17 11.13 -3.59 0.75
C ALA A 17 12.64 -3.75 0.55
N ALA A 18 13.06 -4.19 -0.64
CA ALA A 18 14.48 -4.36 -0.97
C ALA A 18 15.29 -3.05 -0.86
N LYS A 19 14.65 -1.90 -1.08
CA LYS A 19 15.29 -0.59 -0.90
C LYS A 19 15.54 -0.28 0.57
N VAL A 20 14.56 -0.56 1.45
CA VAL A 20 14.70 -0.37 2.90
C VAL A 20 15.75 -1.32 3.45
N GLU A 21 15.70 -2.61 3.08
CA GLU A 21 16.68 -3.62 3.49
C GLU A 21 18.10 -3.16 3.18
N ARG A 22 18.39 -2.83 1.92
CA ARG A 22 19.73 -2.35 1.51
C ARG A 22 20.17 -1.08 2.23
N ALA A 23 19.24 -0.16 2.49
CA ALA A 23 19.56 1.09 3.15
C ALA A 23 19.92 0.88 4.62
N VAL A 24 19.27 -0.07 5.30
CA VAL A 24 19.53 -0.41 6.70
C VAL A 24 20.74 -1.35 6.83
N GLU A 25 20.93 -2.30 5.92
CA GLU A 25 22.12 -3.16 5.85
C GLU A 25 23.42 -2.37 5.64
N GLY A 26 23.35 -1.20 4.99
CA GLY A 26 24.50 -0.30 4.80
C GLY A 26 24.94 0.44 6.08
N LEU A 27 24.24 0.28 7.20
CA LEU A 27 24.63 0.89 8.48
C LEU A 27 25.69 0.06 9.20
N GLU A 28 26.69 0.72 9.77
CA GLU A 28 27.72 0.07 10.58
C GLU A 28 27.12 -0.66 11.79
N GLY A 29 27.49 -1.94 11.98
CA GLY A 29 27.04 -2.78 13.09
C GLY A 29 25.73 -3.51 12.85
N VAL A 30 25.14 -3.41 11.65
CA VAL A 30 24.03 -4.23 11.19
C VAL A 30 24.59 -5.44 10.45
N GLU A 31 24.25 -6.64 10.91
CA GLU A 31 24.68 -7.90 10.30
C GLU A 31 23.69 -8.37 9.24
N ARG A 32 22.40 -8.28 9.54
CA ARG A 32 21.34 -8.75 8.66
C ARG A 32 20.03 -7.99 8.90
N VAL A 33 19.29 -7.76 7.83
CA VAL A 33 17.95 -7.19 7.85
C VAL A 33 16.99 -8.15 7.15
N GLU A 34 15.89 -8.46 7.79
CA GLU A 34 14.79 -9.23 7.20
C GLU A 34 13.52 -8.40 7.27
N LEU A 35 12.91 -8.13 6.12
CA LEU A 35 11.70 -7.33 6.03
C LEU A 35 10.55 -8.15 5.46
N ASN A 36 9.50 -8.31 6.25
CA ASN A 36 8.28 -8.95 5.81
C ASN A 36 7.32 -7.89 5.23
N LEU A 37 7.16 -7.88 3.91
CA LEU A 37 6.30 -6.93 3.20
C LEU A 37 4.82 -7.03 3.63
N LEU A 38 4.34 -8.21 4.05
CA LEU A 38 2.93 -8.44 4.40
C LEU A 38 2.57 -7.85 5.76
N THR A 39 3.47 -8.00 6.73
CA THR A 39 3.29 -7.52 8.11
C THR A 39 3.87 -6.14 8.33
N GLY A 40 4.80 -5.72 7.47
CA GLY A 40 5.64 -4.54 7.68
C GLY A 40 6.70 -4.73 8.76
N LYS A 41 6.83 -5.97 9.32
CA LYS A 41 7.82 -6.29 10.34
C LYS A 41 9.21 -6.30 9.72
N MET A 42 10.10 -5.48 10.24
CA MET A 42 11.52 -5.46 9.93
C MET A 42 12.29 -5.97 11.13
N THR A 43 12.99 -7.08 10.96
CA THR A 43 13.87 -7.67 11.95
C THR A 43 15.31 -7.29 11.59
N VAL A 44 16.00 -6.64 12.52
CA VAL A 44 17.39 -6.19 12.35
C VAL A 44 18.29 -6.94 13.36
N LEU A 45 19.28 -7.63 12.84
CA LEU A 45 20.32 -8.30 13.63
C LEU A 45 21.52 -7.37 13.77
N PHE A 46 21.93 -7.10 15.01
CA PHE A 46 23.10 -6.28 15.32
C PHE A 46 24.27 -7.14 15.79
N GLU A 47 25.48 -6.82 15.34
CA GLU A 47 26.71 -7.47 15.80
C GLU A 47 26.96 -7.23 17.29
N LYS A 48 26.61 -6.04 17.78
CA LYS A 48 26.74 -5.63 19.20
C LYS A 48 25.45 -5.03 19.68
N PRO A 49 25.15 -5.14 21.00
CA PRO A 49 23.99 -4.46 21.58
C PRO A 49 24.16 -2.94 21.38
N ASP A 50 23.36 -2.38 20.48
CA ASP A 50 23.43 -0.96 20.09
C ASP A 50 22.19 -0.23 20.66
N SER A 51 22.42 0.52 21.71
CA SER A 51 21.45 1.42 22.31
C SER A 51 21.72 2.82 21.78
N PRO A 52 21.27 3.29 20.75
CA PRO A 52 19.97 3.72 20.24
C PRO A 52 19.75 3.32 18.78
N ALA A 53 19.48 2.07 18.53
CA ALA A 53 19.28 1.56 17.16
C ALA A 53 18.16 2.31 16.39
N MET A 54 17.08 2.68 17.06
CA MET A 54 15.96 3.41 16.47
C MET A 54 16.39 4.78 15.91
N GLU A 55 17.19 5.54 16.65
CA GLU A 55 17.66 6.87 16.23
C GLU A 55 18.57 6.81 14.99
N ARG A 56 19.26 5.71 14.77
CA ARG A 56 20.14 5.52 13.60
C ARG A 56 19.39 5.01 12.38
N ILE A 57 18.41 4.11 12.59
CA ILE A 57 17.64 3.50 11.51
C ILE A 57 16.56 4.46 10.99
N ALA A 58 15.87 5.21 11.87
CA ALA A 58 14.77 6.07 11.50
C ALA A 58 15.13 7.08 10.40
N PRO A 59 16.23 7.84 10.47
CA PRO A 59 16.58 8.79 9.42
C PRO A 59 16.86 8.14 8.07
N VAL A 60 17.38 6.90 8.06
CA VAL A 60 17.69 6.16 6.84
C VAL A 60 16.43 5.67 6.17
N VAL A 61 15.48 5.12 6.95
CA VAL A 61 14.18 4.67 6.47
C VAL A 61 13.33 5.85 6.01
N GLU A 62 13.33 6.96 6.73
CA GLU A 62 12.61 8.19 6.34
C GLU A 62 13.19 8.81 5.07
N LYS A 63 14.52 8.84 4.92
CA LYS A 63 15.18 9.29 3.68
C LYS A 63 14.86 8.39 2.50
N ALA A 64 14.61 7.10 2.74
CA ALA A 64 14.10 6.18 1.73
C ALA A 64 12.62 6.43 1.37
N GLY A 65 11.90 7.25 2.12
CA GLY A 65 10.51 7.66 1.88
C GLY A 65 9.48 6.83 2.66
N PHE A 66 9.90 6.12 3.70
CA PHE A 66 9.05 5.25 4.53
C PHE A 66 9.02 5.74 5.98
N ARG A 67 8.12 5.19 6.79
CA ARG A 67 8.04 5.51 8.22
C ARG A 67 8.47 4.30 9.04
N LEU A 68 9.25 4.55 10.07
CA LEU A 68 9.68 3.56 11.05
C LEU A 68 8.96 3.79 12.38
N ALA A 69 8.50 2.72 13.00
CA ALA A 69 7.94 2.69 14.36
C ALA A 69 8.48 1.47 15.10
N ASP A 70 8.43 1.50 16.42
CA ASP A 70 8.76 0.33 17.22
C ASP A 70 7.73 -0.78 16.98
N TRP A 71 8.21 -2.01 16.87
CA TRP A 71 7.35 -3.17 16.82
C TRP A 71 6.75 -3.41 18.21
N LYS A 72 5.47 -3.10 18.36
CA LYS A 72 4.72 -3.52 19.54
C LYS A 72 4.02 -4.84 19.20
N GLU A 73 4.22 -5.85 20.03
CA GLU A 73 3.56 -7.16 19.88
C GLU A 73 2.05 -7.11 20.16
N GLU A 74 1.55 -5.97 20.62
CA GLU A 74 0.10 -5.79 20.75
C GLU A 74 -0.60 -5.99 19.41
N PRO A 75 -1.69 -6.76 19.36
CA PRO A 75 -2.50 -6.89 18.17
C PRO A 75 -2.90 -5.49 17.73
N LEU A 76 -2.61 -5.13 16.49
CA LEU A 76 -2.94 -3.85 15.85
C LEU A 76 -4.35 -3.39 16.25
N ALA A 77 -4.46 -2.81 17.43
CA ALA A 77 -5.72 -2.50 18.07
C ALA A 77 -6.12 -1.07 17.69
N GLY A 78 -7.23 -0.97 17.01
CA GLY A 78 -8.02 0.25 16.89
C GLY A 78 -7.53 1.21 15.81
N THR A 79 -6.59 2.08 16.10
CA THR A 79 -6.30 3.26 15.29
C THR A 79 -5.67 2.98 13.92
N GLU A 80 -4.66 2.13 13.82
CA GLU A 80 -4.09 1.80 12.49
C GLU A 80 -5.02 0.92 11.65
N ARG A 81 -5.90 0.15 12.31
CA ARG A 81 -6.93 -0.63 11.64
C ARG A 81 -8.03 0.28 11.11
N GLU A 82 -8.42 1.29 11.88
CA GLU A 82 -9.40 2.29 11.46
C GLU A 82 -8.85 3.16 10.33
N GLU A 83 -7.61 3.64 10.40
CA GLU A 83 -6.95 4.37 9.31
C GLU A 83 -6.81 3.52 8.04
N ARG A 84 -6.52 2.23 8.15
CA ARG A 84 -6.50 1.31 7.01
C ARG A 84 -7.89 1.07 6.44
N LEU A 85 -8.92 0.93 7.26
CA LEU A 85 -10.29 0.77 6.82
C LEU A 85 -10.81 2.05 6.13
N GLU A 86 -10.52 3.22 6.67
CA GLU A 86 -10.87 4.51 6.06
C GLU A 86 -10.15 4.73 4.72
N GLN A 87 -8.87 4.36 4.62
CA GLN A 87 -8.14 4.40 3.35
C GLN A 87 -8.69 3.41 2.33
N GLU A 88 -9.23 2.30 2.77
CA GLU A 88 -9.82 1.26 1.94
C GLU A 88 -11.19 1.64 1.40
N GLU A 89 -12.06 2.21 2.23
CA GLU A 89 -13.37 2.73 1.79
C GLU A 89 -13.20 3.89 0.80
N THR A 90 -12.27 4.79 1.09
CA THR A 90 -11.95 5.91 0.21
C THR A 90 -11.35 5.46 -1.13
N GLY A 91 -10.57 4.37 -1.13
CA GLY A 91 -9.96 3.80 -2.34
C GLY A 91 -10.99 3.18 -3.29
N GLY A 92 -11.96 2.45 -2.77
CA GLY A 92 -13.05 1.85 -3.55
C GLY A 92 -13.97 2.91 -4.16
N SER A 93 -14.36 3.91 -3.38
CA SER A 93 -15.17 5.04 -3.83
C SER A 93 -14.48 5.84 -4.93
N ARG A 94 -13.20 6.18 -4.78
CA ARG A 94 -12.41 6.88 -5.81
C ARG A 94 -12.33 6.10 -7.11
N LEU A 95 -12.17 4.79 -7.06
CA LEU A 95 -12.14 3.93 -8.24
C LEU A 95 -13.48 3.97 -9.00
N VAL A 96 -14.61 3.86 -8.29
CA VAL A 96 -15.93 3.93 -8.88
C VAL A 96 -16.14 5.27 -9.58
N TRP A 97 -15.80 6.40 -8.93
CA TRP A 97 -15.88 7.72 -9.54
C TRP A 97 -14.94 7.88 -10.73
N SER A 98 -13.73 7.34 -10.67
CA SER A 98 -12.80 7.36 -11.80
C SER A 98 -13.35 6.60 -13.01
N ILE A 99 -13.96 5.43 -12.81
CA ILE A 99 -14.60 4.65 -13.88
C ILE A 99 -15.83 5.41 -14.44
N LEU A 100 -16.65 5.99 -13.56
CA LEU A 100 -17.82 6.75 -13.97
C LEU A 100 -17.47 7.96 -14.84
N LEU A 101 -16.36 8.64 -14.56
CA LEU A 101 -15.86 9.76 -15.36
C LEU A 101 -15.11 9.29 -16.63
N LEU A 102 -14.48 8.12 -16.57
CA LEU A 102 -13.77 7.56 -17.72
C LEU A 102 -14.70 7.14 -18.86
N VAL A 103 -15.88 6.58 -18.54
CA VAL A 103 -16.85 6.14 -19.56
C VAL A 103 -17.29 7.26 -20.50
N PRO A 104 -17.80 8.42 -20.03
CA PRO A 104 -18.14 9.53 -20.92
C PRO A 104 -16.90 10.12 -21.62
N LEU A 105 -15.73 10.11 -20.98
CA LEU A 105 -14.49 10.55 -21.60
C LEU A 105 -14.12 9.66 -22.80
N MET A 106 -14.22 8.34 -22.66
CA MET A 106 -14.02 7.39 -23.75
C MET A 106 -15.03 7.57 -24.88
N TYR A 107 -16.30 7.83 -24.53
CA TYR A 107 -17.34 8.12 -25.51
C TYR A 107 -17.00 9.36 -26.36
N LEU A 108 -16.55 10.45 -25.71
CA LEU A 108 -16.22 11.70 -26.39
C LEU A 108 -14.93 11.59 -27.24
N SER A 109 -13.95 10.82 -26.78
CA SER A 109 -12.67 10.64 -27.48
C SER A 109 -12.82 9.70 -28.69
N MET A 110 -13.45 8.54 -28.50
CA MET A 110 -13.58 7.52 -29.56
C MET A 110 -14.83 7.70 -30.43
N GLY A 111 -15.78 8.52 -30.01
CA GLY A 111 -17.04 8.76 -30.73
C GLY A 111 -16.86 9.12 -32.20
N PRO A 112 -15.99 10.08 -32.58
CA PRO A 112 -15.74 10.43 -33.96
C PRO A 112 -15.26 9.27 -34.81
N MET A 113 -14.40 8.38 -34.26
CA MET A 113 -13.87 7.21 -34.96
C MET A 113 -14.96 6.17 -35.29
N TRP A 114 -15.96 6.04 -34.41
CA TRP A 114 -17.05 5.07 -34.56
C TRP A 114 -18.34 5.68 -35.12
N HIS A 115 -18.28 6.94 -35.62
CA HIS A 115 -19.42 7.69 -36.13
C HIS A 115 -20.60 7.81 -35.14
N TRP A 116 -20.28 7.88 -33.85
CA TRP A 116 -21.28 8.14 -32.82
C TRP A 116 -21.73 9.61 -32.86
N PRO A 117 -22.94 9.93 -32.41
CA PRO A 117 -23.42 11.30 -32.38
C PRO A 117 -22.63 12.13 -31.35
N VAL A 118 -21.61 12.82 -31.83
CA VAL A 118 -20.83 13.82 -31.08
C VAL A 118 -21.16 15.20 -31.63
N PRO A 119 -21.05 16.26 -30.79
CA PRO A 119 -21.26 17.62 -31.25
C PRO A 119 -20.35 17.95 -32.43
N GLU A 120 -20.91 18.22 -33.60
CA GLU A 120 -20.18 18.56 -34.82
C GLU A 120 -20.10 20.08 -35.00
N GLY A 121 -19.16 20.52 -35.86
CA GLY A 121 -18.91 21.94 -36.12
C GLY A 121 -17.81 22.52 -35.21
N SER A 122 -17.30 23.70 -35.59
CA SER A 122 -16.16 24.32 -34.89
C SER A 122 -16.41 24.55 -33.40
N TRP A 123 -17.61 24.97 -33.00
CA TRP A 123 -18.03 25.14 -31.61
C TRP A 123 -18.18 23.79 -30.89
N GLY A 124 -18.74 22.79 -31.54
CA GLY A 124 -18.91 21.45 -31.00
C GLY A 124 -17.57 20.77 -30.69
N LEU A 125 -16.59 20.89 -31.59
CA LEU A 125 -15.25 20.37 -31.40
C LEU A 125 -14.53 21.02 -30.21
N TRP A 126 -14.56 22.35 -30.09
CA TRP A 126 -13.96 23.04 -28.95
C TRP A 126 -14.60 22.64 -27.63
N MET A 127 -15.94 22.55 -27.59
CA MET A 127 -16.66 22.12 -26.38
C MET A 127 -16.32 20.67 -26.02
N ASN A 128 -16.18 19.79 -27.03
CA ASN A 128 -15.77 18.40 -26.82
C ASN A 128 -14.36 18.30 -26.20
N TRP A 129 -13.40 19.04 -26.71
CA TRP A 129 -12.01 19.01 -26.21
C TRP A 129 -11.87 19.56 -24.80
N TRP A 130 -12.53 20.66 -24.48
CA TRP A 130 -12.57 21.20 -23.12
C TRP A 130 -13.23 20.23 -22.15
N THR A 131 -14.33 19.59 -22.57
CA THR A 131 -15.02 18.59 -21.76
C THR A 131 -14.11 17.38 -21.47
N GLN A 132 -13.36 16.89 -22.47
CA GLN A 132 -12.38 15.84 -22.27
C GLN A 132 -11.27 16.25 -21.29
N GLY A 133 -10.73 17.45 -21.43
CA GLY A 133 -9.72 18.01 -20.53
C GLY A 133 -10.20 18.11 -19.07
N ILE A 134 -11.44 18.60 -18.88
CA ILE A 134 -12.06 18.71 -17.55
C ILE A 134 -12.29 17.33 -16.92
N LEU A 135 -12.84 16.38 -17.69
CA LEU A 135 -13.08 15.00 -17.21
C LEU A 135 -11.78 14.30 -16.84
N ALA A 136 -10.76 14.36 -17.70
CA ALA A 136 -9.44 13.80 -17.42
C ALA A 136 -8.78 14.47 -16.22
N GLY A 137 -8.86 15.80 -16.13
CA GLY A 137 -8.38 16.55 -14.97
C GLY A 137 -9.07 16.15 -13.66
N ALA A 138 -10.38 15.90 -13.70
CA ALA A 138 -11.12 15.39 -12.54
C ALA A 138 -10.66 14.00 -12.12
N VAL A 139 -10.41 13.07 -13.06
CA VAL A 139 -9.86 11.73 -12.76
C VAL A 139 -8.47 11.84 -12.13
N LEU A 140 -7.58 12.67 -12.71
CA LEU A 140 -6.25 12.92 -12.17
C LEU A 140 -6.30 13.56 -10.77
N TRP A 141 -7.22 14.47 -10.54
CA TRP A 141 -7.43 15.10 -9.24
C TRP A 141 -7.90 14.11 -8.16
N LEU A 142 -8.86 13.23 -8.50
CA LEU A 142 -9.31 12.16 -7.60
C LEU A 142 -8.14 11.25 -7.19
N ASN A 143 -7.21 11.01 -8.11
CA ASN A 143 -6.07 10.13 -7.94
C ASN A 143 -4.73 10.88 -7.75
N ARG A 144 -4.78 12.15 -7.34
CA ARG A 144 -3.61 13.05 -7.19
C ARG A 144 -2.46 12.48 -6.36
N HIS A 145 -2.75 11.53 -5.46
CA HIS A 145 -1.73 10.91 -4.62
C HIS A 145 -0.66 10.19 -5.45
N TYR A 146 -1.01 9.56 -6.59
CA TYR A 146 -0.03 8.95 -7.50
C TYR A 146 0.89 9.99 -8.12
N LEU A 147 0.32 11.13 -8.55
CA LEU A 147 1.10 12.21 -9.14
C LEU A 147 2.04 12.85 -8.12
N ILE A 148 1.52 13.18 -6.94
CA ILE A 148 2.30 13.85 -5.87
C ILE A 148 3.42 12.92 -5.39
N ASN A 149 3.10 11.66 -5.08
CA ASN A 149 4.10 10.69 -4.62
C ASN A 149 5.12 10.39 -5.73
N GLY A 150 4.66 10.23 -6.97
CA GLY A 150 5.52 9.98 -8.11
C GLY A 150 6.52 11.10 -8.36
N VAL A 151 6.07 12.35 -8.36
CA VAL A 151 6.96 13.51 -8.52
C VAL A 151 7.93 13.64 -7.34
N ARG A 152 7.45 13.46 -6.10
CA ARG A 152 8.31 13.50 -4.92
C ARG A 152 9.43 12.46 -4.99
N GLN A 153 9.12 11.24 -5.42
CA GLN A 153 10.10 10.15 -5.56
C GLN A 153 11.09 10.41 -6.71
N LEU A 154 10.65 11.06 -7.79
CA LEU A 154 11.53 11.49 -8.88
C LEU A 154 12.54 12.53 -8.39
N VAL A 155 12.07 13.55 -7.66
CA VAL A 155 12.95 14.59 -7.10
C VAL A 155 13.92 14.01 -6.07
N ALA A 156 13.50 12.98 -5.32
CA ALA A 156 14.37 12.24 -4.39
C ALA A 156 15.33 11.26 -5.08
N LEU A 157 15.42 11.27 -6.44
CA LEU A 157 16.27 10.36 -7.24
C LEU A 157 16.04 8.87 -6.92
N SER A 158 14.83 8.53 -6.53
CA SER A 158 14.44 7.17 -6.17
C SER A 158 13.13 6.76 -6.85
N PRO A 159 13.15 6.67 -8.19
CA PRO A 159 11.95 6.39 -8.97
C PRO A 159 11.32 5.06 -8.57
N ASN A 160 9.99 5.06 -8.51
CA ASN A 160 9.17 3.90 -8.21
C ASN A 160 8.02 3.76 -9.23
N MET A 161 7.10 2.83 -9.00
CA MET A 161 5.94 2.64 -9.85
C MET A 161 5.07 3.91 -9.96
N ASP A 162 4.91 4.66 -8.86
CA ASP A 162 4.13 5.91 -8.86
C ASP A 162 4.82 7.01 -9.70
N SER A 163 6.16 6.99 -9.78
CA SER A 163 6.92 7.89 -10.66
C SER A 163 6.65 7.64 -12.14
N LEU A 164 6.57 6.37 -12.53
CA LEU A 164 6.22 6.00 -13.92
C LEU A 164 4.80 6.45 -14.28
N ILE A 165 3.86 6.26 -13.34
CA ILE A 165 2.48 6.72 -13.50
C ILE A 165 2.44 8.24 -13.66
N ALA A 166 3.14 8.97 -12.78
CA ALA A 166 3.17 10.44 -12.82
C ALA A 166 3.75 10.98 -14.13
N ILE A 167 4.83 10.38 -14.63
CA ILE A 167 5.41 10.76 -15.92
C ILE A 167 4.44 10.44 -17.07
N GLY A 168 3.92 9.21 -17.15
CA GLY A 168 3.08 8.76 -18.25
C GLY A 168 1.76 9.54 -18.33
N SER A 169 0.99 9.55 -17.22
CA SER A 169 -0.30 10.26 -17.20
C SER A 169 -0.13 11.79 -17.21
N GLY A 170 0.89 12.30 -16.51
CA GLY A 170 1.17 13.73 -16.47
C GLY A 170 1.60 14.28 -17.82
N SER A 171 2.50 13.61 -18.56
CA SER A 171 2.93 14.02 -19.88
C SER A 171 1.79 13.98 -20.91
N ALA A 172 0.96 12.93 -20.87
CA ALA A 172 -0.20 12.83 -21.76
C ALA A 172 -1.21 13.97 -21.51
N PHE A 173 -1.50 14.27 -20.23
CA PHE A 173 -2.39 15.36 -19.87
C PHE A 173 -1.82 16.75 -20.24
N LEU A 174 -0.54 17.00 -19.93
CA LEU A 174 0.12 18.27 -20.28
C LEU A 174 0.24 18.47 -21.78
N TYR A 175 0.48 17.41 -22.54
CA TYR A 175 0.51 17.49 -23.99
C TYR A 175 -0.88 17.85 -24.56
N GLY A 176 -1.95 17.21 -24.09
CA GLY A 176 -3.31 17.57 -24.48
C GLY A 176 -3.65 19.02 -24.13
N LEU A 177 -3.24 19.49 -22.95
CA LEU A 177 -3.45 20.88 -22.54
C LEU A 177 -2.64 21.85 -23.42
N TYR A 178 -1.40 21.51 -23.75
CA TYR A 178 -0.58 22.29 -24.68
C TYR A 178 -1.26 22.44 -26.04
N LEU A 179 -1.79 21.37 -26.61
CA LEU A 179 -2.51 21.42 -27.89
C LEU A 179 -3.77 22.28 -27.83
N LEU A 180 -4.55 22.18 -26.73
CA LEU A 180 -5.71 23.04 -26.51
C LEU A 180 -5.35 24.53 -26.51
N VAL A 181 -4.30 24.89 -25.76
CA VAL A 181 -3.84 26.28 -25.65
C VAL A 181 -3.23 26.76 -26.97
N ALA A 182 -2.40 25.96 -27.61
CA ALA A 182 -1.78 26.29 -28.91
C ALA A 182 -2.84 26.46 -30.00
N GLY A 183 -3.87 25.63 -30.04
CA GLY A 183 -4.97 25.74 -30.96
C GLY A 183 -5.76 27.06 -30.81
N MET A 184 -5.94 27.51 -29.57
CA MET A 184 -6.58 28.81 -29.28
C MET A 184 -5.78 30.01 -29.82
N TRP A 185 -4.44 29.93 -29.76
CA TRP A 185 -3.58 31.07 -30.13
C TRP A 185 -3.28 31.13 -31.61
N GLN A 186 -3.16 29.98 -32.28
CA GLN A 186 -2.69 29.90 -33.65
C GLN A 186 -3.81 29.67 -34.67
N GLY A 187 -5.07 29.55 -34.20
CA GLY A 187 -6.23 29.33 -35.06
C GLY A 187 -6.14 28.02 -35.86
N PHE A 188 -5.40 27.04 -35.37
CA PHE A 188 -5.34 25.73 -36.00
C PHE A 188 -6.72 25.09 -36.06
N SER A 189 -7.08 24.56 -37.20
CA SER A 189 -8.03 23.46 -37.24
C SER A 189 -7.29 22.24 -36.65
N VAL A 190 -7.63 21.88 -35.39
CA VAL A 190 -7.06 20.73 -34.72
C VAL A 190 -7.68 19.41 -35.23
N GLU A 191 -8.24 19.45 -36.44
CA GLU A 191 -8.76 18.30 -37.15
C GLU A 191 -7.63 17.28 -37.37
N GLY A 192 -7.78 16.11 -36.75
CA GLY A 192 -6.80 15.01 -36.79
C GLY A 192 -5.74 14.99 -35.68
N MET A 193 -5.76 15.91 -34.71
CA MET A 193 -4.88 15.85 -33.56
C MET A 193 -5.51 15.03 -32.41
N GLU A 194 -4.80 14.01 -31.96
CA GLU A 194 -5.18 13.22 -30.78
C GLU A 194 -4.74 13.93 -29.50
N LEU A 195 -5.69 14.21 -28.60
CA LEU A 195 -5.45 15.01 -27.38
C LEU A 195 -4.90 14.20 -26.20
N TYR A 196 -4.91 12.88 -26.27
CA TYR A 196 -4.41 11.94 -25.24
C TYR A 196 -4.97 12.11 -23.82
N PHE A 197 -6.06 12.87 -23.64
CA PHE A 197 -6.69 13.03 -22.33
C PHE A 197 -7.26 11.73 -21.79
N GLU A 198 -7.87 10.91 -22.67
CA GLU A 198 -8.37 9.59 -22.29
C GLU A 198 -7.23 8.65 -21.86
N SER A 199 -6.07 8.72 -22.54
CA SER A 199 -4.91 7.92 -22.18
C SER A 199 -4.39 8.26 -20.79
N ALA A 200 -4.31 9.55 -20.45
CA ALA A 200 -3.93 10.02 -19.13
C ALA A 200 -4.88 9.48 -18.04
N ALA A 201 -6.19 9.58 -18.25
CA ALA A 201 -7.21 9.11 -17.31
C ALA A 201 -7.25 7.58 -17.22
N MET A 202 -7.08 6.88 -18.36
CA MET A 202 -7.08 5.42 -18.43
C MET A 202 -5.91 4.82 -17.67
N ILE A 203 -4.68 5.32 -17.83
CA ILE A 203 -3.49 4.86 -17.11
C ILE A 203 -3.75 4.86 -15.61
N VAL A 204 -4.20 5.98 -15.06
CA VAL A 204 -4.44 6.13 -13.62
C VAL A 204 -5.57 5.24 -13.13
N THR A 205 -6.66 5.14 -13.91
CA THR A 205 -7.84 4.33 -13.54
C THR A 205 -7.52 2.83 -13.57
N LEU A 206 -6.82 2.34 -14.61
CA LEU A 206 -6.45 0.92 -14.72
C LEU A 206 -5.46 0.51 -13.63
N ILE A 207 -4.52 1.37 -13.28
CA ILE A 207 -3.59 1.09 -12.18
C ILE A 207 -4.32 1.09 -10.83
N SER A 208 -5.27 2.02 -10.63
CA SER A 208 -6.12 2.02 -9.43
C SER A 208 -6.95 0.76 -9.32
N LEU A 209 -7.49 0.27 -10.45
CA LEU A 209 -8.20 -1.02 -10.52
C LEU A 209 -7.27 -2.18 -10.20
N GLY A 210 -6.07 -2.21 -10.78
CA GLY A 210 -5.06 -3.24 -10.50
C GLY A 210 -4.71 -3.31 -9.02
N LYS A 211 -4.42 -2.17 -8.38
CA LYS A 211 -4.15 -2.09 -6.94
C LYS A 211 -5.34 -2.50 -6.07
N TYR A 212 -6.56 -2.19 -6.50
CA TYR A 212 -7.77 -2.63 -5.80
C TYR A 212 -7.92 -4.16 -5.84
N LEU A 213 -7.73 -4.79 -7.01
CA LEU A 213 -7.81 -6.24 -7.18
C LEU A 213 -6.70 -6.95 -6.40
N GLU A 214 -5.48 -6.44 -6.43
CA GLU A 214 -4.35 -6.93 -5.66
C GLU A 214 -4.66 -6.95 -4.17
N ARG A 215 -5.10 -5.82 -3.59
CA ARG A 215 -5.50 -5.71 -2.18
C ARG A 215 -6.61 -6.70 -1.82
N ARG A 216 -7.60 -6.85 -2.69
CA ARG A 216 -8.70 -7.80 -2.47
C ARG A 216 -8.22 -9.24 -2.43
N SER A 217 -7.26 -9.60 -3.28
CA SER A 217 -6.62 -10.93 -3.28
C SER A 217 -5.84 -11.20 -2.01
N TYR A 218 -5.00 -10.24 -1.58
CA TYR A 218 -4.24 -10.33 -0.33
C TYR A 218 -5.12 -10.50 0.90
N ARG A 219 -6.27 -9.82 0.97
CA ARG A 219 -7.22 -9.96 2.09
C ARG A 219 -7.73 -11.40 2.22
N LYS A 220 -8.08 -12.07 1.13
CA LYS A 220 -8.54 -13.46 1.17
C LYS A 220 -7.48 -14.41 1.69
N THR A 221 -6.24 -14.23 1.25
CA THR A 221 -5.10 -15.06 1.69
C THR A 221 -4.79 -14.83 3.17
N ASN A 222 -4.71 -13.57 3.60
CA ASN A 222 -4.43 -13.25 5.00
C ASN A 222 -5.55 -13.64 5.96
N ALA A 223 -6.81 -13.64 5.53
CA ALA A 223 -7.92 -14.10 6.35
C ALA A 223 -7.82 -15.61 6.66
N ALA A 224 -7.34 -16.41 5.69
CA ALA A 224 -7.11 -17.84 5.90
C ALA A 224 -5.97 -18.08 6.91
N VAL A 225 -4.85 -17.37 6.76
CA VAL A 225 -3.70 -17.46 7.69
C VAL A 225 -4.08 -17.00 9.10
N LYS A 226 -4.79 -15.85 9.22
CA LYS A 226 -5.28 -15.36 10.52
C LYS A 226 -6.28 -16.33 11.17
N GLY A 227 -7.05 -17.06 10.37
CA GLY A 227 -7.92 -18.12 10.86
C GLY A 227 -7.13 -19.23 11.57
N LEU A 228 -5.96 -19.59 11.04
CA LEU A 228 -5.06 -20.58 11.66
C LEU A 228 -4.39 -20.05 12.93
N VAL A 229 -3.94 -18.80 12.93
CA VAL A 229 -3.31 -18.17 14.12
C VAL A 229 -4.31 -18.02 15.27
N LYS A 230 -5.58 -17.73 14.99
CA LYS A 230 -6.64 -17.72 16.02
C LYS A 230 -6.92 -19.08 16.67
N LEU A 231 -6.39 -20.17 16.10
CA LEU A 231 -6.51 -21.50 16.66
C LEU A 231 -5.50 -21.74 17.79
N VAL A 232 -4.46 -20.92 17.92
CA VAL A 232 -3.52 -20.98 19.04
C VAL A 232 -4.15 -20.23 20.23
N PRO A 233 -4.27 -20.84 21.41
CA PRO A 233 -4.72 -20.13 22.60
C PRO A 233 -3.78 -18.97 22.89
N GLN A 234 -4.30 -17.87 23.39
CA GLN A 234 -3.47 -16.70 23.77
C GLN A 234 -3.03 -16.76 25.23
N GLU A 235 -3.72 -17.57 26.04
CA GLU A 235 -3.47 -17.77 27.45
C GLU A 235 -3.42 -19.26 27.77
N ALA A 236 -2.64 -19.65 28.73
CA ALA A 236 -2.61 -21.00 29.31
C ALA A 236 -2.88 -20.96 30.82
N LEU A 237 -3.42 -22.06 31.32
CA LEU A 237 -3.56 -22.23 32.78
C LEU A 237 -2.27 -22.84 33.31
N VAL A 238 -1.56 -22.10 34.16
CA VAL A 238 -0.33 -22.57 34.82
C VAL A 238 -0.67 -22.87 36.28
N TRP A 239 -0.19 -24.00 36.78
CA TRP A 239 -0.32 -24.37 38.18
C TRP A 239 0.80 -23.73 38.98
N HIS A 240 0.46 -22.78 39.85
CA HIS A 240 1.43 -22.08 40.69
C HIS A 240 0.87 -21.93 42.12
N ASP A 241 1.67 -22.27 43.13
CA ASP A 241 1.31 -22.15 44.58
C ASP A 241 -0.01 -22.81 44.98
N GLY A 242 -0.37 -23.94 44.36
CA GLY A 242 -1.59 -24.67 44.68
C GLY A 242 -2.87 -24.16 44.01
N ALA A 243 -2.79 -23.26 43.07
CA ALA A 243 -3.90 -22.69 42.30
C ALA A 243 -3.62 -22.61 40.79
N GLU A 244 -4.69 -22.72 40.01
CA GLU A 244 -4.64 -22.46 38.56
C GLU A 244 -4.65 -20.95 38.30
N ARG A 245 -3.72 -20.47 37.51
CA ARG A 245 -3.65 -19.07 37.06
C ARG A 245 -3.57 -18.98 35.55
N ALA A 246 -4.40 -18.14 34.95
CA ALA A 246 -4.29 -17.83 33.53
C ALA A 246 -3.08 -16.89 33.30
N VAL A 247 -2.18 -17.32 32.45
CA VAL A 247 -0.93 -16.62 32.13
C VAL A 247 -0.84 -16.50 30.58
N PRO A 248 -0.46 -15.34 30.02
CA PRO A 248 -0.15 -15.21 28.62
C PRO A 248 0.93 -16.21 28.19
N LEU A 249 0.83 -16.70 26.93
CA LEU A 249 1.74 -17.72 26.39
C LEU A 249 3.21 -17.28 26.39
N ASP A 250 3.48 -16.00 26.20
CA ASP A 250 4.81 -15.38 26.20
C ASP A 250 5.47 -15.30 27.58
N GLU A 251 4.70 -15.44 28.66
CA GLU A 251 5.21 -15.48 30.03
C GLU A 251 5.56 -16.90 30.51
N ILE A 252 5.14 -17.96 29.76
CA ILE A 252 5.39 -19.35 30.14
C ILE A 252 6.88 -19.70 29.93
N ARG A 253 7.46 -20.36 30.91
CA ARG A 253 8.87 -20.78 30.93
C ARG A 253 9.00 -22.29 31.00
N SER A 254 10.17 -22.76 30.53
CA SER A 254 10.51 -24.17 30.68
C SER A 254 10.57 -24.56 32.17
N GLY A 255 9.77 -25.55 32.55
CA GLY A 255 9.62 -26.01 33.93
C GLY A 255 8.27 -25.63 34.54
N ASP A 256 7.45 -24.80 33.89
CA ASP A 256 6.11 -24.48 34.35
C ASP A 256 5.16 -25.67 34.13
N LEU A 257 4.27 -25.92 35.08
CA LEU A 257 3.22 -26.93 35.01
C LEU A 257 1.97 -26.32 34.35
N VAL A 258 1.68 -26.74 33.12
CA VAL A 258 0.53 -26.25 32.36
C VAL A 258 -0.64 -27.22 32.50
N VAL A 259 -1.80 -26.72 32.92
CA VAL A 259 -3.03 -27.48 33.06
C VAL A 259 -3.87 -27.38 31.80
N VAL A 260 -4.13 -28.54 31.16
CA VAL A 260 -4.98 -28.63 29.98
C VAL A 260 -6.23 -29.45 30.33
N LYS A 261 -7.40 -28.82 30.26
CA LYS A 261 -8.68 -29.48 30.56
C LYS A 261 -9.24 -30.16 29.32
N THR A 262 -10.10 -31.14 29.54
CA THR A 262 -10.79 -31.87 28.42
C THR A 262 -11.47 -30.90 27.47
N GLY A 263 -11.16 -31.03 26.18
CA GLY A 263 -11.68 -30.14 25.12
C GLY A 263 -10.87 -28.86 24.88
N GLN A 264 -9.88 -28.59 25.71
CA GLN A 264 -8.92 -27.48 25.46
C GLN A 264 -7.80 -27.93 24.52
N ARG A 265 -7.18 -26.96 23.86
CA ARG A 265 -5.99 -27.20 23.04
C ARG A 265 -4.74 -27.08 23.90
N ILE A 266 -3.75 -27.91 23.59
CA ILE A 266 -2.42 -27.85 24.21
C ILE A 266 -1.77 -26.53 23.76
N PRO A 267 -1.44 -25.61 24.67
CA PRO A 267 -1.00 -24.26 24.31
C PRO A 267 0.49 -24.19 23.95
N VAL A 268 1.32 -25.08 24.52
CA VAL A 268 2.78 -25.11 24.34
C VAL A 268 3.26 -26.56 24.24
N ASP A 269 4.41 -26.77 23.64
CA ASP A 269 5.05 -28.08 23.61
C ASP A 269 5.54 -28.45 25.03
N GLY A 270 5.36 -29.72 25.42
CA GLY A 270 5.73 -30.15 26.76
C GLY A 270 5.68 -31.66 26.91
N MET A 271 6.04 -32.16 28.11
CA MET A 271 5.90 -33.54 28.53
C MET A 271 4.72 -33.71 29.44
N ILE A 272 3.98 -34.79 29.29
CA ILE A 272 2.85 -35.13 30.17
C ILE A 272 3.41 -35.64 31.52
N GLU A 273 3.10 -34.93 32.59
CA GLU A 273 3.44 -35.37 33.97
C GLU A 273 2.33 -36.21 34.55
N GLU A 274 1.09 -35.78 34.42
CA GLU A 274 -0.10 -36.49 34.91
C GLU A 274 -1.22 -36.42 33.87
N GLY A 275 -2.01 -37.49 33.75
CA GLY A 275 -3.16 -37.54 32.86
C GLY A 275 -2.97 -38.43 31.64
N GLN A 276 -3.94 -38.38 30.73
CA GLN A 276 -3.93 -39.08 29.44
C GLN A 276 -4.37 -38.08 28.37
N ALA A 277 -3.63 -38.03 27.27
CA ALA A 277 -3.95 -37.21 26.07
C ALA A 277 -4.77 -38.02 25.08
#